data_54a4274b75fb028e22613a423219a1ef
#
_entry.id   54a4274b75fb028e22613a423219a1ef
#
_cell.length_a   1.000
_cell.length_b   1.000
_cell.length_c   1.000
_cell.angle_alpha   90.00
_cell.angle_beta   90.00
_cell.angle_gamma   90.00
#
_symmetry.space_group_name_H-M   'P 1'
#
loop_
_entity.id
_entity.type
_entity.pdbx_description
1 polymer ?
#
loop_
_entity_poly.entity_id
_entity_poly.type
_entity_poly.pdbx_seq_one_letter_code
_entity_poly.pdbx_strand_id
1 'polypeptide(L)'
;SLGWIGRPLSRQHTERTPEHPDRVAPRPAWSVLDALLVADGRMRTVPHVGYDPVARKMRVERHDVVNAGGVRIWREGVADPFVAAYADGPKEDYFTDVNGRAVEPEVDFMVPFFNAVAKTIRAYRRDWMVFAEMDPFKTFSGGSFPPGCPPDMVNASHWYDIVTLGTKTFRGAEAVGRSYVNQLSRYRDMSELMPGGAAPALIGEFGIPFDLDEGAAYALWRDGDRSDAPWAKQIEAQSLMYDALDELLLHSTQWNYTASNCNDLAIGDGWNQEDLSIWSADQAQGGNDLDAGGRALDGFVRPFVRVWAGRPIAQHFDSATGAFTAELTQESGMGPTEIFAPARVYPGGPK
;
A
#
# COMPACT_ATOMS: atom_id res chain seq x y z
N SER A 1 -1.17 10.48 3.94
CA SER A 1 -1.73 9.21 3.56
C SER A 1 -3.20 9.11 3.96
N LEU A 2 -4.00 8.47 3.12
CA LEU A 2 -5.44 8.27 3.35
C LEU A 2 -5.76 7.45 4.61
N GLY A 3 -4.81 6.67 5.10
CA GLY A 3 -4.97 5.86 6.31
C GLY A 3 -5.24 6.65 7.58
N TRP A 4 -5.07 7.97 7.54
CA TRP A 4 -5.27 8.86 8.68
C TRP A 4 -6.69 9.43 8.79
N ILE A 5 -7.39 9.52 7.68
CA ILE A 5 -8.73 10.08 7.63
C ILE A 5 -9.71 9.06 8.18
N GLY A 6 -10.22 9.32 9.39
CA GLY A 6 -11.24 8.50 10.03
C GLY A 6 -10.75 7.40 10.96
N ARG A 7 -9.46 7.24 11.18
CA ARG A 7 -8.96 6.29 12.21
C ARG A 7 -9.27 6.78 13.62
N PRO A 8 -9.68 5.89 14.53
CA PRO A 8 -9.83 6.23 15.93
C PRO A 8 -8.53 6.78 16.51
N LEU A 9 -8.62 7.76 17.41
CA LEU A 9 -7.49 8.27 18.19
C LEU A 9 -6.62 7.16 18.81
N SER A 10 -7.25 6.02 19.12
CA SER A 10 -6.58 4.84 19.68
C SER A 10 -5.51 4.22 18.80
N ARG A 11 -5.44 4.58 17.52
CA ARG A 11 -4.48 4.02 16.56
C ARG A 11 -3.55 5.08 15.95
N GLN A 12 -3.50 6.28 16.51
CA GLN A 12 -2.64 7.35 15.98
C GLN A 12 -1.34 7.46 16.78
N HIS A 13 -0.22 7.43 16.06
CA HIS A 13 1.11 7.84 16.50
C HIS A 13 1.69 7.18 17.74
N THR A 14 2.20 6.00 17.54
CA THR A 14 3.02 5.32 18.53
C THR A 14 4.38 4.96 17.92
N GLU A 15 5.46 5.24 18.61
CA GLU A 15 6.81 4.81 18.23
C GLU A 15 7.54 4.21 19.41
N ARG A 16 8.30 3.16 19.15
CA ARG A 16 9.29 2.67 20.10
C ARG A 16 10.44 3.66 20.18
N THR A 17 10.98 3.87 21.35
CA THR A 17 12.20 4.65 21.52
C THR A 17 13.38 3.73 21.81
N PRO A 18 14.63 4.14 21.46
CA PRO A 18 15.82 3.35 21.79
C PRO A 18 15.96 3.01 23.28
N GLU A 19 15.48 3.92 24.16
CA GLU A 19 15.54 3.75 25.61
C GLU A 19 14.46 2.79 26.12
N HIS A 20 13.38 2.65 25.37
CA HIS A 20 12.24 1.81 25.73
C HIS A 20 11.71 1.06 24.51
N PRO A 21 12.48 0.06 24.01
CA PRO A 21 12.10 -0.70 22.80
C PRO A 21 10.79 -1.48 22.98
N ASP A 22 10.40 -1.79 24.24
CA ASP A 22 9.17 -2.51 24.58
C ASP A 22 7.97 -1.58 24.85
N ARG A 23 8.18 -0.28 24.79
CA ARG A 23 7.14 0.72 25.02
C ARG A 23 6.89 1.55 23.79
N VAL A 24 5.63 1.78 23.56
CA VAL A 24 5.20 2.72 22.54
C VAL A 24 5.27 4.13 23.11
N ALA A 25 6.07 5.00 22.50
CA ALA A 25 6.22 6.38 22.96
C ALA A 25 4.90 7.13 22.78
N PRO A 26 4.45 7.86 23.83
CA PRO A 26 3.30 8.75 23.71
C PRO A 26 3.56 9.83 22.65
N ARG A 27 2.54 10.15 21.85
CA ARG A 27 2.62 11.19 20.81
C ARG A 27 1.37 12.04 20.71
N PRO A 28 1.51 13.28 20.22
CA PRO A 28 0.36 14.09 19.87
C PRO A 28 -0.45 13.42 18.75
N ALA A 29 -1.74 13.26 18.96
CA ALA A 29 -2.66 12.72 17.96
C ALA A 29 -3.37 13.90 17.26
N TRP A 30 -2.96 14.16 16.02
CA TRP A 30 -3.45 15.27 15.21
C TRP A 30 -4.63 14.81 14.35
N SER A 31 -5.66 15.62 14.30
CA SER A 31 -6.62 15.55 13.20
C SER A 31 -6.08 16.28 11.97
N VAL A 32 -6.63 15.98 10.80
CA VAL A 32 -6.31 16.73 9.57
C VAL A 32 -6.61 18.21 9.77
N LEU A 33 -7.72 18.55 10.44
CA LEU A 33 -8.07 19.92 10.77
C LEU A 33 -7.03 20.58 11.68
N ASP A 34 -6.56 19.88 12.70
CA ASP A 34 -5.53 20.43 13.58
C ASP A 34 -4.26 20.75 12.80
N ALA A 35 -3.82 19.84 11.91
CA ALA A 35 -2.66 20.06 11.07
C ALA A 35 -2.82 21.29 10.15
N LEU A 36 -3.97 21.43 9.51
CA LEU A 36 -4.27 22.58 8.64
C LEU A 36 -4.29 23.89 9.42
N LEU A 37 -4.95 23.93 10.57
CA LEU A 37 -5.05 25.13 11.40
C LEU A 37 -3.70 25.52 12.02
N VAL A 38 -2.90 24.54 12.46
CA VAL A 38 -1.54 24.79 12.95
C VAL A 38 -0.66 25.36 11.83
N ALA A 39 -0.74 24.80 10.61
CA ALA A 39 0.00 25.30 9.46
C ALA A 39 -0.40 26.74 9.08
N ASP A 40 -1.63 27.17 9.41
CA ASP A 40 -2.09 28.56 9.28
C ASP A 40 -1.68 29.48 10.45
N GLY A 41 -0.88 29.00 11.37
CA GLY A 41 -0.40 29.79 12.50
C GLY A 41 -1.32 29.77 13.72
N ARG A 42 -2.36 28.96 13.74
CA ARG A 42 -3.28 28.87 14.88
C ARG A 42 -2.75 27.92 15.95
N MET A 43 -2.82 28.35 17.19
CA MET A 43 -2.58 27.48 18.33
C MET A 43 -3.70 26.44 18.44
N ARG A 44 -3.33 25.18 18.69
CA ARG A 44 -4.28 24.09 18.91
C ARG A 44 -3.91 23.32 20.16
N THR A 45 -4.91 22.75 20.80
CA THR A 45 -4.72 21.79 21.88
C THR A 45 -5.07 20.41 21.34
N VAL A 46 -4.10 19.51 21.32
CA VAL A 46 -4.23 18.17 20.76
C VAL A 46 -4.00 17.11 21.83
N PRO A 47 -4.71 15.96 21.78
CA PRO A 47 -4.48 14.89 22.73
C PRO A 47 -3.10 14.27 22.49
N HIS A 48 -2.41 13.95 23.56
CA HIS A 48 -1.18 13.17 23.56
C HIS A 48 -1.52 11.75 23.97
N VAL A 49 -1.36 10.81 23.05
CA VAL A 49 -1.85 9.43 23.20
C VAL A 49 -0.69 8.51 23.48
N GLY A 50 -0.84 7.65 24.47
CA GLY A 50 0.09 6.57 24.78
C GLY A 50 -0.61 5.23 24.80
N TYR A 51 0.18 4.17 24.70
CA TYR A 51 -0.32 2.79 24.75
C TYR A 51 -0.21 2.23 26.17
N ASP A 52 -1.32 1.68 26.67
CA ASP A 52 -1.37 0.96 27.93
C ASP A 52 -1.16 -0.55 27.64
N PRO A 53 0.02 -1.11 27.96
CA PRO A 53 0.33 -2.49 27.63
C PRO A 53 -0.45 -3.50 28.48
N VAL A 54 -0.95 -3.09 29.65
CA VAL A 54 -1.75 -3.95 30.51
C VAL A 54 -3.18 -4.03 30.01
N ALA A 55 -3.78 -2.87 29.76
CA ALA A 55 -5.13 -2.79 29.21
C ALA A 55 -5.17 -3.06 27.70
N ARG A 56 -4.02 -3.14 27.04
CA ARG A 56 -3.85 -3.30 25.57
C ARG A 56 -4.68 -2.32 24.76
N LYS A 57 -4.69 -1.06 25.18
CA LYS A 57 -5.44 0.00 24.51
C LYS A 57 -4.72 1.33 24.56
N MET A 58 -4.99 2.14 23.58
CA MET A 58 -4.56 3.52 23.58
C MET A 58 -5.35 4.33 24.63
N ARG A 59 -4.69 5.29 25.23
CA ARG A 59 -5.33 6.25 26.15
C ARG A 59 -4.77 7.65 25.92
N VAL A 60 -5.59 8.65 26.14
CA VAL A 60 -5.11 10.04 26.21
C VAL A 60 -4.42 10.22 27.56
N GLU A 61 -3.13 10.56 27.52
CA GLU A 61 -2.32 10.77 28.73
C GLU A 61 -2.39 12.23 29.20
N ARG A 62 -2.40 13.15 28.25
CA ARG A 62 -2.48 14.60 28.47
C ARG A 62 -2.94 15.29 27.19
N HIS A 63 -3.09 16.59 27.27
CA HIS A 63 -3.29 17.43 26.10
C HIS A 63 -2.10 18.39 25.96
N ASP A 64 -1.56 18.46 24.75
CA ASP A 64 -0.44 19.33 24.44
C ASP A 64 -0.92 20.56 23.66
N VAL A 65 -0.37 21.71 23.99
CA VAL A 65 -0.56 22.93 23.22
C VAL A 65 0.52 22.98 22.16
N VAL A 66 0.10 23.00 20.89
CA VAL A 66 0.98 23.06 19.73
C VAL A 66 0.87 24.41 19.04
N ASN A 67 2.00 24.88 18.47
CA ASN A 67 2.12 26.18 17.82
C ASN A 67 1.73 27.38 18.69
N ALA A 68 2.12 27.37 19.95
CA ALA A 68 1.92 28.53 20.86
C ALA A 68 2.57 29.81 20.32
N GLY A 69 3.61 29.71 19.52
CA GLY A 69 4.30 30.84 18.89
C GLY A 69 3.64 31.38 17.62
N GLY A 70 2.55 30.81 17.17
CA GLY A 70 1.82 31.29 16.00
C GLY A 70 2.59 31.19 14.67
N VAL A 71 3.52 30.22 14.54
CA VAL A 71 4.29 30.03 13.30
C VAL A 71 3.35 29.64 12.16
N ARG A 72 3.36 30.40 11.07
CA ARG A 72 2.53 30.21 9.90
C ARG A 72 3.34 29.59 8.76
N ILE A 73 2.81 28.53 8.17
CA ILE A 73 3.35 27.86 6.97
C ILE A 73 2.58 28.31 5.73
N TRP A 74 1.26 28.43 5.84
CA TRP A 74 0.40 28.88 4.76
C TRP A 74 0.51 30.39 4.51
N ARG A 75 0.21 30.81 3.28
CA ARG A 75 0.02 32.24 2.99
C ARG A 75 -1.15 32.82 3.78
N GLU A 76 -1.14 34.11 3.98
CA GLU A 76 -2.24 34.82 4.67
C GLU A 76 -3.58 34.62 3.92
N GLY A 77 -4.64 34.42 4.68
CA GLY A 77 -6.00 34.25 4.16
C GLY A 77 -6.39 32.79 3.84
N VAL A 78 -5.47 31.83 3.96
CA VAL A 78 -5.79 30.40 3.72
C VAL A 78 -6.68 29.81 4.80
N ALA A 79 -6.53 30.25 6.04
CA ALA A 79 -7.29 29.72 7.17
C ALA A 79 -8.80 29.95 7.06
N ASP A 80 -9.20 31.13 6.62
CA ASP A 80 -10.63 31.43 6.53
C ASP A 80 -11.34 30.54 5.52
N PRO A 81 -10.77 30.24 4.33
CA PRO A 81 -11.26 29.18 3.50
C PRO A 81 -11.31 27.81 4.19
N PHE A 82 -10.30 27.43 4.97
CA PHE A 82 -10.27 26.14 5.65
C PHE A 82 -11.22 26.05 6.83
N VAL A 83 -11.44 27.11 7.56
CA VAL A 83 -12.41 27.12 8.68
C VAL A 83 -13.84 27.09 8.16
N ALA A 84 -14.16 27.88 7.18
CA ALA A 84 -15.44 27.81 6.48
C ALA A 84 -15.62 26.47 5.78
N ALA A 85 -14.56 25.97 5.14
CA ALA A 85 -14.53 24.71 4.45
C ALA A 85 -14.74 23.50 5.36
N TYR A 86 -14.37 23.57 6.62
CA TYR A 86 -14.66 22.47 7.54
C TYR A 86 -16.14 22.37 7.90
N ALA A 87 -16.84 23.50 7.88
CA ALA A 87 -18.29 23.52 8.03
C ALA A 87 -19.03 23.18 6.72
N ASP A 88 -18.47 23.62 5.57
CA ASP A 88 -19.13 23.59 4.27
C ASP A 88 -18.35 22.85 3.15
N GLY A 89 -17.16 22.30 3.43
CA GLY A 89 -16.22 21.73 2.47
C GLY A 89 -15.17 22.76 1.96
N PRO A 90 -14.00 22.32 1.45
CA PRO A 90 -12.97 23.19 0.92
C PRO A 90 -13.52 24.00 -0.25
N LYS A 91 -13.05 25.24 -0.41
CA LYS A 91 -13.31 25.97 -1.64
C LYS A 91 -12.78 25.15 -2.80
N GLU A 92 -13.65 24.81 -3.73
CA GLU A 92 -13.37 23.94 -4.86
C GLU A 92 -12.16 24.41 -5.70
N ASP A 93 -11.94 25.73 -5.75
CA ASP A 93 -10.89 26.36 -6.53
C ASP A 93 -9.56 26.58 -5.80
N TYR A 94 -9.49 26.33 -4.46
CA TYR A 94 -8.29 26.66 -3.69
C TYR A 94 -7.01 25.99 -4.21
N PHE A 95 -7.07 24.73 -4.58
CA PHE A 95 -5.94 23.97 -5.12
C PHE A 95 -5.89 23.95 -6.66
N THR A 96 -6.85 24.56 -7.31
CA THR A 96 -6.95 24.65 -8.77
C THR A 96 -6.64 26.05 -9.32
N ASP A 97 -6.28 26.98 -8.44
CA ASP A 97 -5.83 28.33 -8.80
C ASP A 97 -4.50 28.67 -8.12
N VAL A 98 -3.54 29.18 -8.91
CA VAL A 98 -2.27 29.73 -8.40
C VAL A 98 -2.08 31.11 -8.96
N ASN A 99 -2.17 32.12 -8.09
CA ASN A 99 -2.04 33.54 -8.43
C ASN A 99 -3.03 34.02 -9.52
N GLY A 100 -4.27 33.55 -9.46
CA GLY A 100 -5.33 33.90 -10.42
C GLY A 100 -5.24 33.12 -11.74
N ARG A 101 -4.40 32.10 -11.81
CA ARG A 101 -4.31 31.20 -12.98
C ARG A 101 -4.83 29.81 -12.58
N ALA A 102 -5.82 29.33 -13.30
CA ALA A 102 -6.28 27.96 -13.17
C ALA A 102 -5.13 26.99 -13.48
N VAL A 103 -4.98 25.97 -12.65
CA VAL A 103 -3.94 24.93 -12.79
C VAL A 103 -4.56 23.54 -12.67
N GLU A 104 -4.01 22.63 -13.45
CA GLU A 104 -4.23 21.19 -13.29
C GLU A 104 -2.99 20.58 -12.64
N PRO A 105 -3.08 20.10 -11.39
CA PRO A 105 -1.90 19.63 -10.63
C PRO A 105 -1.06 18.60 -11.38
N GLU A 106 -1.68 17.68 -12.08
CA GLU A 106 -0.98 16.65 -12.84
C GLU A 106 -0.22 17.23 -14.03
N VAL A 107 -0.83 18.15 -14.75
CA VAL A 107 -0.21 18.77 -15.95
C VAL A 107 0.82 19.81 -15.55
N ASP A 108 0.47 20.67 -14.61
CA ASP A 108 1.30 21.83 -14.25
C ASP A 108 2.45 21.48 -13.29
N PHE A 109 2.35 20.39 -12.52
CA PHE A 109 3.37 20.02 -11.52
C PHE A 109 3.94 18.63 -11.72
N MET A 110 3.11 17.59 -11.90
CA MET A 110 3.61 16.22 -12.03
C MET A 110 4.33 16.01 -13.36
N VAL A 111 3.81 16.50 -14.48
CA VAL A 111 4.48 16.35 -15.77
C VAL A 111 5.87 16.99 -15.80
N PRO A 112 6.07 18.25 -15.37
CA PRO A 112 7.41 18.83 -15.23
C PRO A 112 8.33 18.03 -14.31
N PHE A 113 7.80 17.49 -13.19
CA PHE A 113 8.55 16.66 -12.27
C PHE A 113 9.01 15.35 -12.93
N PHE A 114 8.11 14.60 -13.58
CA PHE A 114 8.45 13.37 -14.30
C PHE A 114 9.51 13.62 -15.39
N ASN A 115 9.36 14.70 -16.14
CA ASN A 115 10.34 15.05 -17.16
C ASN A 115 11.72 15.39 -16.57
N ALA A 116 11.77 16.13 -15.46
CA ALA A 116 13.03 16.45 -14.79
C ALA A 116 13.72 15.19 -14.24
N VAL A 117 12.96 14.30 -13.59
CA VAL A 117 13.49 13.03 -13.06
C VAL A 117 13.99 12.13 -14.18
N ALA A 118 13.17 11.90 -15.22
CA ALA A 118 13.54 11.07 -16.36
C ALA A 118 14.78 11.62 -17.08
N LYS A 119 14.86 12.93 -17.30
CA LYS A 119 16.03 13.59 -17.87
C LYS A 119 17.29 13.35 -17.03
N THR A 120 17.17 13.45 -15.70
CA THR A 120 18.30 13.28 -14.79
C THR A 120 18.78 11.83 -14.80
N ILE A 121 17.89 10.85 -14.66
CA ILE A 121 18.22 9.42 -14.69
C ILE A 121 18.90 9.05 -16.01
N ARG A 122 18.33 9.48 -17.14
CA ARG A 122 18.81 9.15 -18.50
C ARG A 122 20.11 9.85 -18.87
N ALA A 123 20.50 10.90 -18.15
CA ALA A 123 21.83 11.49 -18.27
C ALA A 123 22.93 10.55 -17.77
N TYR A 124 22.64 9.66 -16.84
CA TYR A 124 23.56 8.63 -16.35
C TYR A 124 23.48 7.35 -17.20
N ARG A 125 22.26 6.86 -17.41
CA ARG A 125 22.02 5.62 -18.15
C ARG A 125 20.69 5.74 -18.93
N ARG A 126 20.77 5.66 -20.26
CA ARG A 126 19.60 5.78 -21.13
C ARG A 126 18.66 4.56 -21.06
N ASP A 127 19.21 3.42 -20.70
CA ASP A 127 18.53 2.14 -20.59
C ASP A 127 17.86 1.90 -19.21
N TRP A 128 18.02 2.81 -18.28
CA TRP A 128 17.32 2.68 -16.99
C TRP A 128 15.85 3.03 -17.13
N MET A 129 15.02 2.14 -16.62
CA MET A 129 13.57 2.33 -16.59
C MET A 129 13.19 3.41 -15.57
N VAL A 130 12.20 4.21 -15.91
CA VAL A 130 11.62 5.22 -15.02
C VAL A 130 10.23 4.73 -14.62
N PHE A 131 10.04 4.46 -13.36
CA PHE A 131 8.78 4.02 -12.79
C PHE A 131 8.01 5.24 -12.31
N ALA A 132 6.76 5.37 -12.72
CA ALA A 132 5.90 6.48 -12.39
C ALA A 132 4.58 6.00 -11.81
N GLU A 133 4.10 6.72 -10.83
CA GLU A 133 2.83 6.49 -10.17
C GLU A 133 1.84 7.60 -10.47
N MET A 134 0.58 7.25 -10.62
CA MET A 134 -0.53 8.19 -10.72
C MET A 134 -1.25 8.34 -9.38
N ASP A 135 -1.94 9.46 -9.23
CA ASP A 135 -2.90 9.64 -8.15
C ASP A 135 -3.91 8.49 -8.14
N PRO A 136 -4.00 7.72 -7.04
CA PRO A 136 -4.90 6.58 -6.96
C PRO A 136 -6.37 6.95 -7.14
N PHE A 137 -6.80 8.16 -6.80
CA PHE A 137 -8.18 8.61 -7.04
C PHE A 137 -8.46 8.82 -8.53
N LYS A 138 -7.49 9.32 -9.29
CA LYS A 138 -7.63 9.42 -10.75
C LYS A 138 -7.68 8.06 -11.41
N THR A 139 -6.84 7.14 -10.98
CA THR A 139 -6.89 5.76 -11.46
C THR A 139 -8.26 5.13 -11.17
N PHE A 140 -8.80 5.37 -9.99
CA PHE A 140 -10.14 4.91 -9.60
C PHE A 140 -11.25 5.45 -10.50
N SER A 141 -11.13 6.69 -10.95
CA SER A 141 -12.09 7.36 -11.85
C SER A 141 -11.86 7.06 -13.34
N GLY A 142 -10.91 6.20 -13.69
CA GLY A 142 -10.57 5.85 -15.08
C GLY A 142 -9.68 6.87 -15.77
N GLY A 143 -8.96 7.71 -15.00
CA GLY A 143 -7.94 8.61 -15.54
C GLY A 143 -6.69 7.86 -15.99
N SER A 144 -5.89 8.50 -16.83
CA SER A 144 -4.58 8.02 -17.28
C SER A 144 -3.50 9.07 -17.04
N PHE A 145 -2.24 8.71 -17.31
CA PHE A 145 -1.15 9.67 -17.25
C PHE A 145 -1.42 10.88 -18.15
N PRO A 146 -1.16 12.10 -17.67
CA PRO A 146 -1.45 13.31 -18.43
C PRO A 146 -0.53 13.42 -19.65
N PRO A 147 -0.98 14.10 -20.72
CA PRO A 147 -0.14 14.34 -21.88
C PRO A 147 1.11 15.14 -21.51
N GLY A 148 2.21 14.86 -22.19
CA GLY A 148 3.49 15.53 -21.93
C GLY A 148 4.40 14.80 -20.92
N CYS A 149 3.98 13.69 -20.36
CA CYS A 149 4.88 12.79 -19.64
C CYS A 149 6.00 12.28 -20.55
N PRO A 150 7.22 12.01 -20.00
CA PRO A 150 8.31 11.48 -20.81
C PRO A 150 7.96 10.09 -21.36
N PRO A 151 8.47 9.71 -22.55
CA PRO A 151 8.29 8.38 -23.09
C PRO A 151 9.07 7.33 -22.28
N ASP A 152 8.86 6.06 -22.58
CA ASP A 152 9.61 4.91 -22.00
C ASP A 152 9.56 4.87 -20.47
N MET A 153 8.40 5.17 -19.89
CA MET A 153 8.12 4.95 -18.48
C MET A 153 7.42 3.61 -18.27
N VAL A 154 7.50 3.10 -17.04
CA VAL A 154 6.69 2.00 -16.54
C VAL A 154 5.59 2.60 -15.67
N ASN A 155 4.34 2.21 -15.89
CA ASN A 155 3.27 2.53 -14.96
C ASN A 155 3.44 1.66 -13.70
N ALA A 156 3.80 2.28 -12.58
CA ALA A 156 4.02 1.62 -11.30
C ALA A 156 3.03 2.10 -10.23
N SER A 157 1.81 2.40 -10.65
CA SER A 157 0.78 2.88 -9.74
C SER A 157 0.38 1.83 -8.71
N HIS A 158 0.09 2.28 -7.49
CA HIS A 158 -0.29 1.44 -6.36
C HIS A 158 -1.78 1.09 -6.40
N TRP A 159 -2.09 -0.12 -5.93
CA TRP A 159 -3.47 -0.58 -5.83
C TRP A 159 -3.75 -1.23 -4.48
N TYR A 160 -4.85 -0.84 -3.87
CA TYR A 160 -5.39 -1.48 -2.68
C TYR A 160 -6.90 -1.64 -2.81
N ASP A 161 -7.45 -2.74 -2.31
CA ASP A 161 -8.90 -2.81 -2.09
C ASP A 161 -9.28 -1.87 -0.93
N ILE A 162 -9.74 -0.67 -1.30
CA ILE A 162 -10.02 0.41 -0.35
C ILE A 162 -11.06 0.00 0.69
N VAL A 163 -11.99 -0.89 0.33
CA VAL A 163 -13.00 -1.36 1.26
C VAL A 163 -12.35 -2.18 2.37
N THR A 164 -11.55 -3.18 2.03
CA THR A 164 -10.86 -4.00 3.02
C THR A 164 -9.80 -3.20 3.77
N LEU A 165 -9.03 -2.35 3.08
CA LEU A 165 -8.01 -1.52 3.72
C LEU A 165 -8.62 -0.53 4.73
N GLY A 166 -9.71 0.12 4.37
CA GLY A 166 -10.34 1.15 5.20
C GLY A 166 -11.22 0.59 6.32
N THR A 167 -11.98 -0.46 6.05
CA THR A 167 -12.87 -1.08 7.05
C THR A 167 -12.18 -2.10 7.93
N LYS A 168 -11.01 -2.59 7.53
CA LYS A 168 -10.30 -3.71 8.18
C LYS A 168 -11.17 -4.98 8.26
N THR A 169 -12.04 -5.17 7.28
CA THR A 169 -12.92 -6.34 7.20
C THR A 169 -12.87 -6.92 5.79
N PHE A 170 -12.48 -8.18 5.69
CA PHE A 170 -12.54 -8.93 4.44
C PHE A 170 -13.86 -9.71 4.38
N ARG A 171 -14.61 -9.52 3.31
CA ARG A 171 -15.98 -10.04 3.16
C ARG A 171 -16.07 -11.43 2.52
N GLY A 172 -14.91 -12.05 2.22
CA GLY A 172 -14.81 -13.37 1.58
C GLY A 172 -14.85 -13.33 0.05
N ALA A 173 -14.43 -14.45 -0.56
CA ALA A 173 -14.32 -14.59 -2.01
C ALA A 173 -15.64 -14.37 -2.75
N GLU A 174 -16.76 -14.83 -2.21
CA GLU A 174 -18.07 -14.65 -2.84
C GLU A 174 -18.43 -13.17 -3.00
N ALA A 175 -18.22 -12.37 -1.95
CA ALA A 175 -18.52 -10.94 -1.97
C ALA A 175 -17.53 -10.13 -2.82
N VAL A 176 -16.28 -10.55 -2.89
CA VAL A 176 -15.24 -9.94 -3.75
C VAL A 176 -15.53 -10.28 -5.21
N GLY A 177 -15.87 -11.55 -5.51
CA GLY A 177 -16.15 -12.02 -6.86
C GLY A 177 -15.07 -11.57 -7.85
N ARG A 178 -15.48 -10.87 -8.92
CA ARG A 178 -14.57 -10.32 -9.94
C ARG A 178 -14.03 -8.91 -9.65
N SER A 179 -14.28 -8.38 -8.45
CA SER A 179 -13.96 -6.97 -8.13
C SER A 179 -12.47 -6.65 -8.30
N TYR A 180 -11.58 -7.53 -7.84
CA TYR A 180 -10.13 -7.30 -7.95
C TYR A 180 -9.66 -7.28 -9.41
N VAL A 181 -10.13 -8.23 -10.21
CA VAL A 181 -9.83 -8.24 -11.66
C VAL A 181 -10.33 -6.95 -12.33
N ASN A 182 -11.56 -6.52 -12.00
CA ASN A 182 -12.14 -5.31 -12.58
C ASN A 182 -11.41 -4.03 -12.12
N GLN A 183 -10.87 -4.00 -10.92
CA GLN A 183 -10.07 -2.88 -10.44
C GLN A 183 -8.69 -2.87 -11.12
N LEU A 184 -8.00 -4.00 -11.12
CA LEU A 184 -6.64 -4.14 -11.68
C LEU A 184 -6.59 -4.00 -13.20
N SER A 185 -7.66 -4.39 -13.93
CA SER A 185 -7.71 -4.18 -15.38
C SER A 185 -7.55 -2.72 -15.78
N ARG A 186 -8.00 -1.78 -14.94
CA ARG A 186 -7.83 -0.34 -15.19
C ARG A 186 -6.37 0.08 -15.23
N TYR A 187 -5.52 -0.53 -14.38
CA TYR A 187 -4.08 -0.25 -14.35
C TYR A 187 -3.40 -0.76 -15.62
N ARG A 188 -3.80 -1.93 -16.13
CA ARG A 188 -3.35 -2.45 -17.42
C ARG A 188 -3.78 -1.51 -18.55
N ASP A 189 -5.07 -1.16 -18.59
CA ASP A 189 -5.63 -0.30 -19.64
C ASP A 189 -4.99 1.10 -19.62
N MET A 190 -4.72 1.64 -18.42
CA MET A 190 -3.99 2.91 -18.26
C MET A 190 -2.56 2.83 -18.82
N SER A 191 -1.90 1.66 -18.67
CA SER A 191 -0.55 1.45 -19.20
C SER A 191 -0.54 1.35 -20.72
N GLU A 192 -1.61 0.85 -21.32
CA GLU A 192 -1.78 0.83 -22.80
C GLU A 192 -1.96 2.25 -23.37
N LEU A 193 -2.49 3.17 -22.56
CA LEU A 193 -2.75 4.56 -22.92
C LEU A 193 -1.66 5.54 -22.48
N MET A 194 -0.48 5.04 -22.07
CA MET A 194 0.61 5.89 -21.63
C MET A 194 1.05 6.88 -22.73
N PRO A 195 1.36 8.14 -22.39
CA PRO A 195 1.94 9.09 -23.33
C PRO A 195 3.24 8.56 -23.94
N GLY A 196 3.33 8.54 -25.26
CA GLY A 196 4.48 7.99 -25.98
C GLY A 196 4.32 6.52 -26.42
N GLY A 197 3.21 5.89 -26.11
CA GLY A 197 2.86 4.51 -26.48
C GLY A 197 2.64 3.61 -25.28
N ALA A 198 2.12 2.42 -25.54
CA ALA A 198 1.89 1.40 -24.50
C ALA A 198 3.16 1.12 -23.69
N ALA A 199 3.02 1.04 -22.38
CA ALA A 199 4.10 0.81 -21.44
C ALA A 199 3.84 -0.44 -20.58
N PRO A 200 4.89 -1.06 -20.00
CA PRO A 200 4.69 -2.11 -19.02
C PRO A 200 3.89 -1.60 -17.80
N ALA A 201 3.05 -2.48 -17.24
CA ALA A 201 2.36 -2.25 -15.99
C ALA A 201 3.02 -3.04 -14.85
N LEU A 202 3.31 -2.33 -13.77
CA LEU A 202 3.70 -2.89 -12.49
C LEU A 202 2.72 -2.37 -11.44
N ILE A 203 2.08 -3.24 -10.71
CA ILE A 203 1.38 -2.82 -9.50
C ILE A 203 2.46 -2.56 -8.43
N GLY A 204 2.80 -1.28 -8.25
CA GLY A 204 3.96 -0.85 -7.45
C GLY A 204 3.80 -1.17 -5.96
N GLU A 205 2.56 -1.17 -5.47
CA GLU A 205 2.19 -1.69 -4.16
C GLU A 205 0.81 -2.32 -4.21
N PHE A 206 0.65 -3.41 -3.47
CA PHE A 206 -0.64 -4.01 -3.13
C PHE A 206 -0.47 -4.84 -1.86
N GLY A 207 -1.55 -5.06 -1.13
CA GLY A 207 -1.48 -5.86 0.09
C GLY A 207 -2.79 -5.91 0.85
N ILE A 208 -2.80 -6.73 1.88
CA ILE A 208 -3.94 -6.94 2.77
C ILE A 208 -3.57 -6.57 4.19
N PRO A 209 -4.46 -5.90 4.96
CA PRO A 209 -4.23 -5.70 6.38
C PRO A 209 -4.20 -7.02 7.15
N PHE A 210 -3.19 -7.22 7.99
CA PHE A 210 -3.13 -8.37 8.89
C PHE A 210 -3.93 -8.16 10.17
N ASP A 211 -4.28 -6.91 10.49
CA ASP A 211 -5.11 -6.52 11.62
C ASP A 211 -6.63 -6.56 11.32
N LEU A 212 -7.04 -7.41 10.39
CA LEU A 212 -8.45 -7.64 10.07
C LEU A 212 -9.25 -7.99 11.32
N ASP A 213 -10.52 -7.52 11.34
CA ASP A 213 -11.48 -7.83 12.42
C ASP A 213 -10.89 -7.54 13.80
N GLU A 214 -10.29 -6.34 13.94
CA GLU A 214 -9.65 -5.89 15.18
C GLU A 214 -8.51 -6.80 15.67
N GLY A 215 -7.80 -7.44 14.75
CA GLY A 215 -6.69 -8.33 15.05
C GLY A 215 -7.12 -9.69 15.60
N ALA A 216 -8.25 -10.22 15.13
CA ALA A 216 -8.73 -11.53 15.53
C ALA A 216 -7.68 -12.64 15.37
N ALA A 217 -6.90 -12.58 14.29
CA ALA A 217 -5.80 -13.51 14.05
C ALA A 217 -4.71 -13.44 15.14
N TYR A 218 -4.41 -12.21 15.63
CA TYR A 218 -3.42 -12.03 16.70
C TYR A 218 -3.87 -12.67 18.02
N ALA A 219 -5.18 -12.62 18.31
CA ALA A 219 -5.72 -13.25 19.51
C ALA A 219 -5.55 -14.77 19.45
N LEU A 220 -5.95 -15.40 18.35
CA LEU A 220 -5.80 -16.84 18.13
C LEU A 220 -4.33 -17.28 18.23
N TRP A 221 -3.43 -16.52 17.57
CA TRP A 221 -2.00 -16.81 17.65
C TRP A 221 -1.45 -16.70 19.08
N ARG A 222 -1.85 -15.68 19.85
CA ARG A 222 -1.46 -15.53 21.27
C ARG A 222 -1.99 -16.65 22.15
N ASP A 223 -3.18 -17.17 21.84
CA ASP A 223 -3.80 -18.28 22.55
C ASP A 223 -3.15 -19.65 22.23
N GLY A 224 -2.15 -19.64 21.34
CA GLY A 224 -1.30 -20.81 21.07
C GLY A 224 -1.56 -21.51 19.75
N ASP A 225 -2.48 -21.02 18.91
CA ASP A 225 -2.67 -21.57 17.57
C ASP A 225 -1.51 -21.16 16.66
N ARG A 226 -0.71 -22.15 16.26
CA ARG A 226 0.47 -21.99 15.39
C ARG A 226 0.23 -22.53 13.98
N SER A 227 -1.01 -22.89 13.67
CA SER A 227 -1.42 -23.28 12.31
C SER A 227 -1.65 -22.05 11.43
N ASP A 228 -2.02 -22.28 10.18
CA ASP A 228 -2.44 -21.22 9.26
C ASP A 228 -3.90 -20.74 9.50
N ALA A 229 -4.67 -21.41 10.36
CA ALA A 229 -6.06 -21.09 10.63
C ALA A 229 -6.31 -19.65 11.12
N PRO A 230 -5.49 -19.05 11.99
CA PRO A 230 -5.62 -17.65 12.37
C PRO A 230 -5.59 -16.69 11.16
N TRP A 231 -4.86 -17.05 10.12
CA TRP A 231 -4.63 -16.23 8.93
C TRP A 231 -5.54 -16.57 7.74
N ALA A 232 -6.55 -17.41 7.92
CA ALA A 232 -7.39 -17.91 6.83
C ALA A 232 -7.98 -16.79 5.94
N LYS A 233 -8.43 -15.68 6.55
CA LYS A 233 -8.97 -14.55 5.80
C LYS A 233 -7.90 -13.81 4.99
N GLN A 234 -6.71 -13.65 5.57
CA GLN A 234 -5.58 -13.03 4.89
C GLN A 234 -5.09 -13.92 3.74
N ILE A 235 -5.04 -15.23 3.95
CA ILE A 235 -4.69 -16.21 2.91
C ILE A 235 -5.68 -16.12 1.74
N GLU A 236 -6.98 -16.18 2.03
CA GLU A 236 -8.01 -16.10 0.99
C GLU A 236 -7.95 -14.77 0.22
N ALA A 237 -7.85 -13.64 0.93
CA ALA A 237 -7.79 -12.34 0.30
C ALA A 237 -6.54 -12.15 -0.57
N GLN A 238 -5.36 -12.57 -0.10
CA GLN A 238 -4.12 -12.52 -0.86
C GLN A 238 -4.15 -13.45 -2.07
N SER A 239 -4.67 -14.67 -1.92
CA SER A 239 -4.83 -15.60 -3.05
C SER A 239 -5.65 -14.98 -4.17
N LEU A 240 -6.78 -14.34 -3.83
CA LEU A 240 -7.62 -13.65 -4.82
C LEU A 240 -6.92 -12.46 -5.49
N MET A 241 -6.07 -11.72 -4.74
CA MET A 241 -5.28 -10.64 -5.32
C MET A 241 -4.27 -11.19 -6.35
N TYR A 242 -3.56 -12.24 -5.99
CA TYR A 242 -2.60 -12.88 -6.89
C TYR A 242 -3.27 -13.57 -8.08
N ASP A 243 -4.44 -14.18 -7.90
CA ASP A 243 -5.21 -14.76 -9.00
C ASP A 243 -5.61 -13.69 -10.02
N ALA A 244 -6.00 -12.50 -9.56
CA ALA A 244 -6.30 -11.38 -10.44
C ALA A 244 -5.06 -10.83 -11.16
N LEU A 245 -3.91 -10.79 -10.48
CA LEU A 245 -2.63 -10.40 -11.10
C LEU A 245 -2.19 -11.39 -12.16
N ASP A 246 -2.32 -12.69 -11.89
CA ASP A 246 -2.01 -13.77 -12.83
C ASP A 246 -2.93 -13.74 -14.06
N GLU A 247 -4.24 -13.58 -13.87
CA GLU A 247 -5.22 -13.49 -14.95
C GLU A 247 -4.93 -12.31 -15.90
N LEU A 248 -4.46 -11.20 -15.34
CA LEU A 248 -4.14 -9.97 -16.09
C LEU A 248 -2.68 -9.91 -16.56
N LEU A 249 -1.85 -10.91 -16.21
CA LEU A 249 -0.41 -10.95 -16.49
C LEU A 249 0.32 -9.68 -16.02
N LEU A 250 -0.03 -9.19 -14.84
CA LEU A 250 0.56 -7.98 -14.25
C LEU A 250 1.78 -8.32 -13.40
N HIS A 251 2.82 -7.51 -13.54
CA HIS A 251 3.91 -7.49 -12.58
C HIS A 251 3.44 -6.80 -11.29
N SER A 252 4.03 -7.20 -10.15
CA SER A 252 3.64 -6.63 -8.86
C SER A 252 4.74 -6.69 -7.82
N THR A 253 4.67 -5.76 -6.85
CA THR A 253 5.47 -5.76 -5.63
C THR A 253 4.54 -5.66 -4.43
N GLN A 254 4.61 -6.67 -3.56
CA GLN A 254 3.72 -6.71 -2.39
C GLN A 254 4.21 -5.76 -1.29
N TRP A 255 3.33 -4.96 -0.77
CA TRP A 255 3.52 -4.17 0.44
C TRP A 255 2.99 -4.96 1.65
N ASN A 256 3.81 -5.32 2.69
CA ASN A 256 5.23 -5.08 2.73
C ASN A 256 5.96 -6.19 3.52
N TYR A 257 7.27 -6.03 3.70
CA TYR A 257 8.08 -6.77 4.66
C TYR A 257 8.70 -5.78 5.65
N THR A 258 8.36 -5.90 6.94
CA THR A 258 8.90 -5.06 8.00
C THR A 258 9.51 -5.93 9.09
N ALA A 259 10.83 -5.88 9.23
CA ALA A 259 11.59 -6.73 10.15
C ALA A 259 11.25 -6.50 11.65
N SER A 260 10.73 -5.33 11.98
CA SER A 260 10.30 -4.96 13.35
C SER A 260 8.81 -5.11 13.58
N ASN A 261 8.06 -5.65 12.62
CA ASN A 261 6.62 -5.85 12.78
C ASN A 261 6.30 -6.80 13.93
N CYS A 262 5.16 -6.57 14.58
CA CYS A 262 4.63 -7.44 15.63
C CYS A 262 3.10 -7.50 15.54
N ASN A 263 2.52 -8.60 16.05
CA ASN A 263 1.08 -8.84 16.12
C ASN A 263 0.43 -7.97 17.20
N ASP A 264 0.49 -6.66 17.04
CA ASP A 264 -0.05 -5.67 17.96
C ASP A 264 -0.76 -4.54 17.22
N LEU A 265 -2.02 -4.29 17.57
CA LEU A 265 -2.87 -3.29 16.92
C LEU A 265 -2.37 -1.85 17.02
N ALA A 266 -1.55 -1.55 18.02
CA ALA A 266 -1.03 -0.21 18.23
C ALA A 266 0.31 0.03 17.54
N ILE A 267 1.07 -1.02 17.29
CA ILE A 267 2.41 -0.97 16.73
C ILE A 267 2.38 -1.36 15.25
N GLY A 268 1.81 -2.53 14.94
CA GLY A 268 1.76 -3.08 13.60
C GLY A 268 3.14 -3.12 12.95
N ASP A 269 3.23 -2.63 11.73
CA ASP A 269 4.47 -2.53 10.96
C ASP A 269 5.25 -1.21 11.24
N GLY A 270 4.78 -0.40 12.18
CA GLY A 270 5.39 0.89 12.54
C GLY A 270 5.08 2.01 11.56
N TRP A 271 4.25 1.76 10.56
CA TRP A 271 3.85 2.73 9.55
C TRP A 271 2.36 3.05 9.65
N ASN A 272 2.02 4.29 10.04
CA ASN A 272 0.64 4.77 10.16
C ASN A 272 -0.30 3.88 10.99
N GLN A 273 0.24 3.05 11.87
CA GLN A 273 -0.52 2.01 12.59
C GLN A 273 -1.28 1.07 11.63
N GLU A 274 -0.70 0.85 10.51
CA GLU A 274 -1.07 -0.21 9.59
C GLU A 274 -0.30 -1.47 9.97
N ASP A 275 -0.82 -2.60 9.57
CA ASP A 275 -0.10 -3.86 9.58
C ASP A 275 -0.39 -4.58 8.28
N LEU A 276 0.48 -4.35 7.28
CA LEU A 276 0.44 -5.02 5.99
C LEU A 276 1.66 -5.93 5.80
N SER A 277 2.52 -6.07 6.82
CA SER A 277 3.72 -6.88 6.71
C SER A 277 3.39 -8.38 6.62
N ILE A 278 3.97 -9.05 5.63
CA ILE A 278 3.89 -10.51 5.48
C ILE A 278 4.68 -11.28 6.55
N TRP A 279 5.36 -10.56 7.42
CA TRP A 279 6.24 -11.12 8.43
C TRP A 279 6.01 -10.47 9.80
N SER A 280 6.23 -11.20 10.88
CA SER A 280 6.16 -10.68 12.23
C SER A 280 7.28 -11.25 13.10
N ALA A 281 7.96 -10.39 13.86
CA ALA A 281 9.00 -10.78 14.81
C ALA A 281 8.48 -11.75 15.89
N ASP A 282 7.22 -11.64 16.28
CA ASP A 282 6.58 -12.52 17.26
C ASP A 282 6.56 -13.98 16.81
N GLN A 283 6.53 -14.21 15.49
CA GLN A 283 6.44 -15.52 14.87
C GLN A 283 7.81 -16.07 14.45
N ALA A 284 8.85 -15.23 14.47
CA ALA A 284 10.22 -15.60 14.15
C ALA A 284 10.86 -16.38 15.32
N GLN A 285 10.47 -17.62 15.51
CA GLN A 285 11.04 -18.46 16.54
C GLN A 285 12.27 -19.20 16.01
N GLY A 286 13.40 -18.57 16.14
CA GLY A 286 14.76 -19.09 16.01
C GLY A 286 15.01 -20.33 15.12
N GLY A 287 15.98 -20.25 14.22
CA GLY A 287 16.38 -21.37 13.38
C GLY A 287 16.70 -20.94 11.96
N ASN A 288 17.05 -21.90 11.11
CA ASN A 288 17.32 -21.69 9.68
C ASN A 288 16.07 -21.90 8.80
N ASP A 289 14.88 -21.83 9.39
CA ASP A 289 13.63 -21.93 8.65
C ASP A 289 13.37 -20.63 7.92
N LEU A 290 13.32 -20.69 6.58
CA LEU A 290 13.07 -19.52 5.72
C LEU A 290 11.65 -18.97 5.87
N ASP A 291 10.72 -19.81 6.34
CA ASP A 291 9.32 -19.43 6.56
C ASP A 291 9.09 -18.84 7.97
N ALA A 292 10.12 -18.89 8.85
CA ALA A 292 10.01 -18.38 10.21
C ALA A 292 9.66 -16.90 10.24
N GLY A 293 8.62 -16.55 10.98
CA GLY A 293 8.07 -15.20 11.03
C GLY A 293 7.06 -14.88 9.93
N GLY A 294 6.94 -15.70 8.90
CA GLY A 294 5.99 -15.51 7.83
C GLY A 294 4.53 -15.63 8.30
N ARG A 295 3.65 -14.81 7.72
CA ARG A 295 2.21 -14.80 8.01
C ARG A 295 1.45 -15.00 6.71
N ALA A 296 0.40 -15.84 6.73
CA ALA A 296 -0.45 -16.12 5.58
C ALA A 296 0.33 -16.56 4.32
N LEU A 297 1.39 -17.33 4.51
CA LEU A 297 2.30 -17.73 3.42
C LEU A 297 1.58 -18.42 2.26
N ASP A 298 0.56 -19.23 2.54
CA ASP A 298 -0.20 -19.94 1.52
C ASP A 298 -1.03 -19.01 0.61
N GLY A 299 -1.20 -17.75 1.01
CA GLY A 299 -1.87 -16.73 0.20
C GLY A 299 -1.00 -16.16 -0.92
N PHE A 300 0.33 -16.23 -0.80
CA PHE A 300 1.24 -15.57 -1.75
C PHE A 300 2.47 -16.38 -2.16
N VAL A 301 2.86 -17.43 -1.42
CA VAL A 301 3.93 -18.33 -1.83
C VAL A 301 3.39 -19.29 -2.89
N ARG A 302 3.60 -18.93 -4.14
CA ARG A 302 3.02 -19.62 -5.30
C ARG A 302 4.01 -19.73 -6.47
N PRO A 303 3.83 -20.69 -7.39
CA PRO A 303 4.61 -20.72 -8.62
C PRO A 303 4.23 -19.55 -9.53
N PHE A 304 5.19 -19.09 -10.33
CA PHE A 304 4.96 -18.10 -11.39
C PHE A 304 6.05 -18.19 -12.46
N VAL A 305 5.76 -17.68 -13.65
CA VAL A 305 6.77 -17.57 -14.69
C VAL A 305 7.65 -16.34 -14.44
N ARG A 306 8.92 -16.59 -14.17
CA ARG A 306 9.93 -15.56 -13.93
C ARG A 306 10.45 -14.95 -15.23
N VAL A 307 10.65 -15.79 -16.26
CA VAL A 307 11.11 -15.39 -17.59
C VAL A 307 10.29 -16.13 -18.64
N TRP A 308 9.75 -15.41 -19.59
CA TRP A 308 9.00 -15.95 -20.70
C TRP A 308 9.87 -16.07 -21.94
N ALA A 309 9.88 -17.24 -22.59
CA ALA A 309 10.57 -17.48 -23.87
C ALA A 309 9.76 -17.01 -25.08
N GLY A 310 8.98 -15.94 -24.93
CA GLY A 310 8.11 -15.36 -25.94
C GLY A 310 7.00 -14.53 -25.32
N ARG A 311 5.92 -14.34 -26.05
CA ARG A 311 4.79 -13.53 -25.59
C ARG A 311 3.89 -14.34 -24.65
N PRO A 312 3.68 -13.92 -23.39
CA PRO A 312 2.75 -14.57 -22.48
C PRO A 312 1.30 -14.46 -22.99
N ILE A 313 0.51 -15.51 -22.77
CA ILE A 313 -0.92 -15.56 -23.09
C ILE A 313 -1.73 -15.72 -21.82
N ALA A 314 -1.35 -16.65 -20.94
CA ALA A 314 -2.05 -16.94 -19.69
C ALA A 314 -1.10 -17.54 -18.66
N GLN A 315 -1.42 -17.31 -17.40
CA GLN A 315 -0.82 -17.95 -16.23
C GLN A 315 -1.92 -18.22 -15.22
N HIS A 316 -1.88 -19.38 -14.58
CA HIS A 316 -2.84 -19.71 -13.53
C HIS A 316 -2.25 -20.74 -12.56
N PHE A 317 -2.49 -20.51 -11.28
CA PHE A 317 -2.17 -21.42 -10.19
C PHE A 317 -3.45 -21.81 -9.43
N ASP A 318 -3.71 -23.09 -9.36
CA ASP A 318 -4.76 -23.65 -8.52
C ASP A 318 -4.18 -24.06 -7.16
N SER A 319 -4.42 -23.27 -6.15
CA SER A 319 -3.91 -23.52 -4.80
C SER A 319 -4.50 -24.76 -4.13
N ALA A 320 -5.69 -25.22 -4.55
CA ALA A 320 -6.32 -26.41 -3.99
C ALA A 320 -5.66 -27.70 -4.47
N THR A 321 -5.17 -27.72 -5.71
CA THR A 321 -4.54 -28.90 -6.32
C THR A 321 -3.01 -28.77 -6.44
N GLY A 322 -2.47 -27.57 -6.30
CA GLY A 322 -1.06 -27.26 -6.58
C GLY A 322 -0.74 -27.24 -8.08
N ALA A 323 -1.72 -27.29 -8.95
CA ALA A 323 -1.50 -27.26 -10.39
C ALA A 323 -1.15 -25.85 -10.87
N PHE A 324 -0.07 -25.74 -11.64
CA PHE A 324 0.34 -24.50 -12.28
C PHE A 324 0.33 -24.67 -13.80
N THR A 325 -0.26 -23.73 -14.51
CA THR A 325 -0.29 -23.68 -15.96
C THR A 325 0.22 -22.34 -16.47
N ALA A 326 0.96 -22.38 -17.58
CA ALA A 326 1.40 -21.19 -18.29
C ALA A 326 1.33 -21.44 -19.80
N GLU A 327 0.81 -20.45 -20.53
CA GLU A 327 0.67 -20.50 -21.98
C GLU A 327 1.38 -19.29 -22.59
N LEU A 328 2.14 -19.54 -23.68
CA LEU A 328 2.87 -18.51 -24.40
C LEU A 328 2.91 -18.79 -25.90
N THR A 329 3.04 -17.74 -26.68
CA THR A 329 3.53 -17.87 -28.06
C THR A 329 5.05 -17.77 -28.02
N GLN A 330 5.71 -18.88 -28.33
CA GLN A 330 7.17 -18.96 -28.34
C GLN A 330 7.76 -18.07 -29.43
N GLU A 331 8.83 -17.35 -29.10
CA GLU A 331 9.59 -16.53 -30.04
C GLU A 331 10.99 -17.11 -30.24
N SER A 332 11.43 -17.18 -31.50
CA SER A 332 12.76 -17.68 -31.82
C SER A 332 13.87 -16.74 -31.33
N GLY A 333 14.92 -17.33 -30.80
CA GLY A 333 16.06 -16.55 -30.26
C GLY A 333 15.92 -16.09 -28.82
N MET A 334 14.76 -16.34 -28.18
CA MET A 334 14.59 -16.15 -26.74
C MET A 334 15.26 -17.30 -25.98
N GLY A 335 15.69 -17.02 -24.75
CA GLY A 335 16.15 -18.03 -23.80
C GLY A 335 15.03 -18.97 -23.33
N PRO A 336 15.29 -19.88 -22.39
CA PRO A 336 14.27 -20.76 -21.86
C PRO A 336 13.23 -20.00 -21.04
N THR A 337 12.01 -20.54 -20.99
CA THR A 337 11.03 -20.10 -19.98
C THR A 337 11.50 -20.57 -18.60
N GLU A 338 11.59 -19.66 -17.65
CA GLU A 338 11.95 -19.95 -16.27
C GLU A 338 10.73 -19.86 -15.38
N ILE A 339 10.45 -20.92 -14.62
CA ILE A 339 9.34 -20.98 -13.68
C ILE A 339 9.91 -21.04 -12.26
N PHE A 340 9.47 -20.14 -11.39
CA PHE A 340 9.69 -20.26 -9.96
C PHE A 340 8.74 -21.31 -9.40
N ALA A 341 9.29 -22.32 -8.73
CA ALA A 341 8.54 -23.40 -8.11
C ALA A 341 8.94 -23.50 -6.63
N PRO A 342 8.17 -22.89 -5.72
CA PRO A 342 8.55 -22.81 -4.30
C PRO A 342 8.45 -24.20 -3.64
N ALA A 343 9.43 -24.50 -2.77
CA ALA A 343 9.48 -25.78 -2.04
C ALA A 343 8.27 -25.98 -1.11
N ARG A 344 7.65 -24.90 -0.65
CA ARG A 344 6.42 -24.95 0.16
C ARG A 344 5.26 -25.60 -0.63
N VAL A 345 5.14 -25.32 -1.92
CA VAL A 345 4.12 -25.91 -2.79
C VAL A 345 4.60 -27.26 -3.35
N TYR A 346 5.88 -27.35 -3.69
CA TYR A 346 6.47 -28.54 -4.32
C TYR A 346 7.66 -29.07 -3.50
N PRO A 347 7.43 -29.69 -2.32
CA PRO A 347 8.52 -30.11 -1.43
C PRO A 347 9.42 -31.22 -2.02
N GLY A 348 8.92 -31.94 -3.02
CA GLY A 348 9.69 -32.94 -3.79
C GLY A 348 10.15 -32.46 -5.16
N GLY A 349 10.05 -31.18 -5.45
CA GLY A 349 10.20 -30.61 -6.78
C GLY A 349 8.93 -30.73 -7.64
N PRO A 350 8.76 -29.88 -8.65
CA PRO A 350 7.64 -29.96 -9.58
C PRO A 350 7.70 -31.26 -10.39
N LYS A 351 6.54 -31.83 -10.72
CA LYS A 351 6.39 -33.04 -11.53
C LYS A 351 5.94 -32.67 -12.93
#